data_8893248754a70497a098fe24772a8335
#
_entry.id   8893248754a70497a098fe24772a8335
#
_cell.length_a   1.000
_cell.length_b   1.000
_cell.length_c   1.000
_cell.angle_alpha   90.00
_cell.angle_beta   90.00
_cell.angle_gamma   90.00
#
_symmetry.space_group_name_H-M   'P 1'
#
loop_
_entity.id
_entity.type
_entity.pdbx_description
1 polymer ?
#
loop_
_entity_poly.entity_id
_entity_poly.type
_entity_poly.pdbx_seq_one_letter_code
_entity_poly.pdbx_strand_id
1 'polypeptide(L)'
;TTLMFEGVPNYPDFGRFWDICDKHKVNIFYTAPTAIRAIAKEGDELVSKRNLSSLRLLGTVGEPINPEAWLWYHRVVGHSNCPIVDTWWQTETGGILITPLPGATRTKPGSATRPFFGIQPLLVDGDGNELEGAASGNLCIKHPWPGQMRTVYGDHERFVQTYFSTYKGLYFTGDGCRRDEDGYYWITGRVDDVLNVSGHRMGTAELESALVLHENVAEAAVVGFPHEIKGQGIYAFVTLNTGVEPTADLQKELVQLVRKEIGPIASFDVVQWAPGLPKTRSGKIMRRILRKIAENEMESIGDTSTLADPSVVDDLISNRPAN
;
A
#
# COMPACT_ATOMS: atom_id res chain seq x y z
N THR A 1 26.88 -9.75 -3.52
CA THR A 1 26.26 -10.46 -4.65
C THR A 1 24.76 -10.20 -4.63
N THR A 2 24.17 -9.83 -5.77
CA THR A 2 22.74 -9.65 -5.94
C THR A 2 22.20 -10.81 -6.77
N LEU A 3 21.15 -11.48 -6.28
CA LEU A 3 20.40 -12.46 -7.02
C LEU A 3 19.14 -11.77 -7.55
N MET A 4 18.96 -11.76 -8.86
CA MET A 4 17.77 -11.25 -9.52
C MET A 4 16.93 -12.43 -10.03
N PHE A 5 15.69 -12.50 -9.57
CA PHE A 5 14.77 -13.53 -9.99
C PHE A 5 13.87 -13.01 -11.11
N GLU A 6 13.89 -13.68 -12.25
CA GLU A 6 12.98 -13.44 -13.35
C GLU A 6 11.86 -14.49 -13.32
N GLY A 7 10.66 -14.05 -12.98
CA GLY A 7 9.51 -14.93 -12.88
C GLY A 7 8.42 -14.35 -11.97
N VAL A 8 7.36 -15.11 -11.82
CA VAL A 8 6.21 -14.75 -10.97
C VAL A 8 6.25 -15.52 -9.64
N PRO A 9 5.67 -14.98 -8.58
CA PRO A 9 5.75 -15.59 -7.24
C PRO A 9 5.00 -16.92 -7.13
N ASN A 10 4.06 -17.18 -8.03
CA ASN A 10 3.13 -18.32 -8.00
C ASN A 10 3.42 -19.44 -9.00
N TYR A 11 4.62 -19.49 -9.60
CA TYR A 11 4.97 -20.57 -10.52
C TYR A 11 6.26 -21.28 -10.08
N PRO A 12 6.26 -22.62 -9.94
CA PRO A 12 5.13 -23.57 -10.11
C PRO A 12 4.08 -23.48 -8.99
N ASP A 13 4.42 -22.92 -7.85
CA ASP A 13 3.55 -22.62 -6.72
C ASP A 13 4.04 -21.39 -5.95
N PHE A 14 3.28 -20.92 -4.95
CA PHE A 14 3.61 -19.76 -4.12
C PHE A 14 4.81 -19.99 -3.16
N GLY A 15 5.41 -21.17 -3.12
CA GLY A 15 6.67 -21.44 -2.45
C GLY A 15 7.91 -20.98 -3.23
N ARG A 16 7.75 -20.53 -4.46
CA ARG A 16 8.85 -20.21 -5.39
C ARG A 16 9.94 -19.31 -4.82
N PHE A 17 9.56 -18.25 -4.12
CA PHE A 17 10.54 -17.33 -3.49
C PHE A 17 11.36 -18.04 -2.41
N TRP A 18 10.71 -18.90 -1.64
CA TRP A 18 11.33 -19.62 -0.55
C TRP A 18 12.27 -20.72 -1.04
N ASP A 19 11.94 -21.36 -2.17
CA ASP A 19 12.85 -22.30 -2.86
C ASP A 19 14.14 -21.61 -3.30
N ILE A 20 14.04 -20.39 -3.80
CA ILE A 20 15.20 -19.58 -4.21
C ILE A 20 16.03 -19.18 -2.98
N CYS A 21 15.36 -18.69 -1.92
CA CYS A 21 16.01 -18.31 -0.69
C CYS A 21 16.77 -19.48 -0.05
N ASP A 22 16.14 -20.64 0.02
CA ASP A 22 16.75 -21.86 0.56
C ASP A 22 17.91 -22.35 -0.32
N LYS A 23 17.68 -22.51 -1.61
CA LYS A 23 18.69 -23.00 -2.56
C LYS A 23 19.96 -22.14 -2.58
N HIS A 24 19.78 -20.82 -2.62
CA HIS A 24 20.90 -19.88 -2.78
C HIS A 24 21.39 -19.27 -1.45
N LYS A 25 20.81 -19.71 -0.32
CA LYS A 25 21.13 -19.20 1.01
C LYS A 25 21.11 -17.67 1.07
N VAL A 26 20.00 -17.11 0.60
CA VAL A 26 19.77 -15.67 0.53
C VAL A 26 19.83 -15.08 1.94
N ASN A 27 20.54 -13.98 2.11
CA ASN A 27 20.68 -13.31 3.41
C ASN A 27 19.71 -12.15 3.58
N ILE A 28 19.34 -11.48 2.48
CA ILE A 28 18.46 -10.32 2.45
C ILE A 28 17.40 -10.59 1.39
N PHE A 29 16.14 -10.57 1.78
CA PHE A 29 15.03 -10.72 0.85
C PHE A 29 14.23 -9.41 0.79
N TYR A 30 14.04 -8.86 -0.40
CA TYR A 30 13.42 -7.56 -0.64
C TYR A 30 12.35 -7.68 -1.72
N THR A 31 11.10 -7.33 -1.39
CA THR A 31 9.96 -7.52 -2.27
C THR A 31 8.84 -6.50 -1.99
N ALA A 32 7.73 -6.59 -2.73
CA ALA A 32 6.58 -5.72 -2.54
C ALA A 32 5.57 -6.32 -1.53
N PRO A 33 4.87 -5.48 -0.74
CA PRO A 33 3.79 -5.90 0.15
C PRO A 33 2.70 -6.71 -0.54
N THR A 34 2.37 -6.38 -1.78
CA THR A 34 1.41 -7.16 -2.59
C THR A 34 1.82 -8.61 -2.77
N ALA A 35 3.11 -8.87 -3.03
CA ALA A 35 3.62 -10.25 -3.14
C ALA A 35 3.55 -10.97 -1.79
N ILE A 36 3.87 -10.28 -0.69
CA ILE A 36 3.76 -10.81 0.67
C ILE A 36 2.31 -11.21 0.98
N ARG A 37 1.34 -10.35 0.71
CA ARG A 37 -0.08 -10.66 0.93
C ARG A 37 -0.57 -11.83 0.08
N ALA A 38 -0.18 -11.87 -1.19
CA ALA A 38 -0.54 -12.96 -2.09
C ALA A 38 -0.02 -14.32 -1.63
N ILE A 39 1.20 -14.35 -1.07
CA ILE A 39 1.78 -15.59 -0.53
C ILE A 39 1.16 -15.94 0.82
N ALA A 40 0.96 -14.96 1.71
CA ALA A 40 0.35 -15.17 3.03
C ALA A 40 -1.05 -15.79 2.93
N LYS A 41 -1.82 -15.41 1.91
CA LYS A 41 -3.14 -15.95 1.60
C LYS A 41 -3.15 -17.50 1.43
N GLU A 42 -2.04 -18.07 0.95
CA GLU A 42 -1.91 -19.51 0.69
C GLU A 42 -1.48 -20.31 1.95
N GLY A 43 -1.31 -19.61 3.08
CA GLY A 43 -0.94 -20.22 4.36
C GLY A 43 0.56 -20.35 4.61
N ASP A 44 0.91 -20.77 5.81
CA ASP A 44 2.29 -20.79 6.32
C ASP A 44 3.10 -21.99 5.84
N GLU A 45 2.45 -23.06 5.35
CA GLU A 45 3.11 -24.32 4.99
C GLU A 45 4.16 -24.17 3.89
N LEU A 46 3.90 -23.29 2.92
CA LEU A 46 4.84 -23.07 1.81
C LEU A 46 6.15 -22.44 2.28
N VAL A 47 6.10 -21.68 3.37
CA VAL A 47 7.30 -21.12 4.02
C VAL A 47 7.97 -22.18 4.89
N SER A 48 7.20 -22.84 5.78
CA SER A 48 7.73 -23.74 6.80
C SER A 48 8.42 -25.00 6.23
N LYS A 49 8.11 -25.39 5.01
CA LYS A 49 8.74 -26.51 4.28
C LYS A 49 10.17 -26.21 3.79
N ARG A 50 10.65 -24.96 3.90
CA ARG A 50 11.95 -24.51 3.38
C ARG A 50 12.85 -24.03 4.52
N ASN A 51 14.15 -24.19 4.34
CA ASN A 51 15.13 -23.70 5.29
C ASN A 51 15.53 -22.25 5.00
N LEU A 52 14.91 -21.32 5.68
CA LEU A 52 15.16 -19.88 5.55
C LEU A 52 16.15 -19.34 6.59
N SER A 53 16.90 -20.19 7.29
CA SER A 53 17.84 -19.80 8.37
C SER A 53 18.98 -18.90 7.91
N SER A 54 19.20 -18.79 6.60
CA SER A 54 20.16 -17.85 6.03
C SER A 54 19.68 -16.40 5.98
N LEU A 55 18.34 -16.18 6.05
CA LEU A 55 17.78 -14.84 6.07
C LEU A 55 18.12 -14.12 7.39
N ARG A 56 18.57 -12.90 7.28
CA ARG A 56 18.92 -12.03 8.40
C ARG A 56 18.25 -10.65 8.31
N LEU A 57 17.65 -10.33 7.15
CA LEU A 57 16.94 -9.08 6.92
C LEU A 57 15.86 -9.28 5.86
N LEU A 58 14.71 -8.69 6.11
CA LEU A 58 13.58 -8.64 5.19
C LEU A 58 13.32 -7.18 4.81
N GLY A 59 12.93 -6.92 3.58
CA GLY A 59 12.62 -5.58 3.13
C GLY A 59 11.34 -5.51 2.32
N THR A 60 10.72 -4.33 2.33
CA THR A 60 9.51 -4.03 1.57
C THR A 60 9.59 -2.70 0.84
N VAL A 61 8.93 -2.63 -0.32
CA VAL A 61 8.94 -1.45 -1.19
C VAL A 61 7.72 -1.43 -2.12
N GLY A 62 7.39 -0.23 -2.58
CA GLY A 62 6.45 0.02 -3.67
C GLY A 62 5.06 0.48 -3.24
N GLU A 63 4.64 0.10 -2.06
CA GLU A 63 3.41 0.56 -1.40
C GLU A 63 3.56 0.47 0.12
N PRO A 64 2.73 1.16 0.92
CA PRO A 64 2.71 0.96 2.36
C PRO A 64 2.36 -0.50 2.69
N ILE A 65 3.14 -1.10 3.61
CA ILE A 65 2.81 -2.43 4.14
C ILE A 65 1.84 -2.28 5.30
N ASN A 66 0.72 -3.00 5.26
CA ASN A 66 -0.20 -3.01 6.39
C ASN A 66 0.37 -3.81 7.58
N PRO A 67 -0.03 -3.51 8.82
CA PRO A 67 0.51 -4.14 10.02
C PRO A 67 0.43 -5.67 10.02
N GLU A 68 -0.65 -6.27 9.51
CA GLU A 68 -0.86 -7.72 9.48
C GLU A 68 0.12 -8.42 8.56
N ALA A 69 0.28 -7.91 7.34
CA ALA A 69 1.27 -8.45 6.39
C ALA A 69 2.69 -8.28 6.94
N TRP A 70 2.96 -7.15 7.63
CA TRP A 70 4.24 -6.91 8.30
C TRP A 70 4.48 -7.94 9.41
N LEU A 71 3.48 -8.18 10.28
CA LEU A 71 3.57 -9.17 11.37
C LEU A 71 3.73 -10.59 10.85
N TRP A 72 2.97 -10.97 9.83
CA TRP A 72 3.11 -12.26 9.16
C TRP A 72 4.52 -12.44 8.59
N TYR A 73 4.99 -11.45 7.85
CA TYR A 73 6.32 -11.45 7.23
C TYR A 73 7.44 -11.59 8.26
N HIS A 74 7.34 -10.84 9.36
CA HIS A 74 8.28 -10.91 10.48
C HIS A 74 8.25 -12.28 11.17
N ARG A 75 7.05 -12.76 11.51
CA ARG A 75 6.87 -13.99 12.28
C ARG A 75 7.17 -15.23 11.46
N VAL A 76 6.56 -15.35 10.28
CA VAL A 76 6.59 -16.59 9.50
C VAL A 76 7.87 -16.68 8.66
N VAL A 77 8.18 -15.66 7.87
CA VAL A 77 9.36 -15.67 6.99
C VAL A 77 10.63 -15.36 7.77
N GLY A 78 10.57 -14.36 8.64
CA GLY A 78 11.70 -13.91 9.45
C GLY A 78 11.94 -14.68 10.73
N HIS A 79 11.09 -15.66 11.07
CA HIS A 79 11.14 -16.41 12.33
C HIS A 79 11.28 -15.52 13.58
N SER A 80 10.68 -14.33 13.53
CA SER A 80 10.74 -13.27 14.55
C SER A 80 12.17 -12.74 14.85
N ASN A 81 13.15 -13.07 14.01
CA ASN A 81 14.56 -12.68 14.18
C ASN A 81 15.03 -11.65 13.12
N CYS A 82 14.40 -11.63 11.94
CA CYS A 82 14.79 -10.71 10.88
C CYS A 82 14.09 -9.36 11.08
N PRO A 83 14.82 -8.24 11.17
CA PRO A 83 14.20 -6.92 11.11
C PRO A 83 13.56 -6.72 9.73
N ILE A 84 12.41 -6.03 9.71
CA ILE A 84 11.80 -5.60 8.44
C ILE A 84 12.21 -4.16 8.16
N VAL A 85 12.81 -3.96 6.99
CA VAL A 85 13.20 -2.67 6.46
C VAL A 85 12.17 -2.26 5.42
N ASP A 86 11.14 -1.55 5.89
CA ASP A 86 10.19 -0.90 5.01
C ASP A 86 10.81 0.37 4.45
N THR A 87 10.70 0.58 3.14
CA THR A 87 11.40 1.67 2.45
C THR A 87 10.41 2.57 1.74
N TRP A 88 10.27 3.81 2.20
CA TRP A 88 9.50 4.79 1.47
C TRP A 88 10.39 5.65 0.58
N TRP A 89 10.04 5.68 -0.69
CA TRP A 89 10.64 6.50 -1.72
C TRP A 89 9.72 6.60 -2.94
N GLN A 90 10.08 7.47 -3.85
CA GLN A 90 9.41 7.64 -5.13
C GLN A 90 10.45 7.56 -6.25
N THR A 91 10.02 7.30 -7.48
CA THR A 91 10.92 7.36 -8.66
C THR A 91 11.64 8.71 -8.71
N GLU A 92 10.94 9.76 -8.36
CA GLU A 92 11.36 11.15 -8.36
C GLU A 92 12.38 11.48 -7.27
N THR A 93 12.47 10.67 -6.25
CA THR A 93 13.39 10.92 -5.14
C THR A 93 14.79 10.34 -5.36
N GLY A 94 14.95 9.47 -6.36
CA GLY A 94 16.23 8.86 -6.73
C GLY A 94 16.81 7.91 -5.69
N GLY A 95 16.11 7.70 -4.59
CA GLY A 95 16.52 6.81 -3.49
C GLY A 95 15.58 6.90 -2.31
N ILE A 96 15.87 6.10 -1.28
CA ILE A 96 15.06 5.94 -0.08
C ILE A 96 15.14 7.20 0.78
N LEU A 97 13.99 7.73 1.22
CA LEU A 97 13.89 8.91 2.08
C LEU A 97 13.49 8.61 3.52
N ILE A 98 12.66 7.59 3.76
CA ILE A 98 12.23 7.18 5.10
C ILE A 98 12.36 5.67 5.20
N THR A 99 13.10 5.17 6.21
CA THR A 99 13.37 3.75 6.39
C THR A 99 14.03 3.46 7.73
N PRO A 100 13.84 2.30 8.35
CA PRO A 100 14.61 1.91 9.53
C PRO A 100 16.05 1.55 9.17
N LEU A 101 16.96 1.80 10.09
CA LEU A 101 18.33 1.31 10.03
C LEU A 101 18.41 -0.01 10.81
N PRO A 102 18.72 -1.14 10.17
CA PRO A 102 18.82 -2.43 10.85
C PRO A 102 19.79 -2.40 12.03
N GLY A 103 19.32 -2.90 13.19
CA GLY A 103 20.11 -2.90 14.42
C GLY A 103 20.17 -1.57 15.19
N ALA A 104 19.73 -0.46 14.59
CA ALA A 104 19.74 0.87 15.22
C ALA A 104 18.35 1.45 15.45
N THR A 105 17.39 1.16 14.56
CA THR A 105 16.02 1.66 14.66
C THR A 105 15.08 0.56 15.13
N ARG A 106 14.33 0.78 16.21
CA ARG A 106 13.21 -0.08 16.56
C ARG A 106 12.17 0.01 15.44
N THR A 107 11.64 -1.14 15.01
CA THR A 107 10.59 -1.18 14.00
C THR A 107 9.21 -1.17 14.66
N LYS A 108 8.23 -0.56 13.99
CA LYS A 108 6.81 -0.61 14.35
C LYS A 108 6.05 -1.14 13.14
N PRO A 109 5.11 -2.09 13.32
CA PRO A 109 4.37 -2.67 12.19
C PRO A 109 3.71 -1.59 11.31
N GLY A 110 3.96 -1.66 10.00
CA GLY A 110 3.41 -0.74 9.02
C GLY A 110 4.07 0.65 8.94
N SER A 111 5.06 0.94 9.79
CA SER A 111 5.78 2.22 9.77
C SER A 111 7.00 2.16 8.87
N ALA A 112 7.15 3.18 8.00
CA ALA A 112 8.41 3.45 7.31
C ALA A 112 9.51 3.96 8.25
N THR A 113 9.17 4.25 9.50
CA THR A 113 9.98 4.65 10.64
C THR A 113 10.51 6.08 10.56
N ARG A 114 11.81 6.28 10.37
CA ARG A 114 12.47 7.59 10.52
C ARG A 114 13.12 8.06 9.23
N PRO A 115 13.33 9.38 9.08
CA PRO A 115 14.03 9.93 7.91
C PRO A 115 15.42 9.33 7.76
N PHE A 116 15.79 9.05 6.50
CA PHE A 116 17.17 8.68 6.16
C PHE A 116 18.10 9.90 6.27
N PHE A 117 19.40 9.67 6.30
CA PHE A 117 20.39 10.72 6.50
C PHE A 117 20.26 11.88 5.49
N GLY A 118 20.21 13.10 6.02
CA GLY A 118 20.09 14.33 5.24
C GLY A 118 18.69 14.66 4.76
N ILE A 119 17.70 13.79 4.96
CA ILE A 119 16.31 14.02 4.57
C ILE A 119 15.57 14.73 5.70
N GLN A 120 14.81 15.77 5.37
CA GLN A 120 14.02 16.55 6.30
C GLN A 120 12.54 16.56 5.89
N PRO A 121 11.79 15.49 6.20
CA PRO A 121 10.37 15.47 5.96
C PRO A 121 9.65 16.38 6.95
N LEU A 122 8.58 16.99 6.50
CA LEU A 122 7.64 17.71 7.35
C LEU A 122 6.21 17.37 6.93
N LEU A 123 5.30 17.51 7.88
CA LEU A 123 3.87 17.39 7.63
C LEU A 123 3.27 18.80 7.58
N VAL A 124 2.42 19.04 6.58
CA VAL A 124 1.68 20.29 6.47
C VAL A 124 0.19 20.03 6.41
N ASP A 125 -0.60 21.01 6.86
CA ASP A 125 -2.05 21.02 6.67
C ASP A 125 -2.43 21.38 5.21
N GLY A 126 -3.74 21.52 4.95
CA GLY A 126 -4.24 21.90 3.62
C GLY A 126 -3.78 23.28 3.14
N ASP A 127 -3.48 24.16 4.07
CA ASP A 127 -3.04 25.56 3.82
C ASP A 127 -1.51 25.69 3.73
N GLY A 128 -0.78 24.61 4.01
CA GLY A 128 0.69 24.57 3.97
C GLY A 128 1.38 24.97 5.28
N ASN A 129 0.63 25.07 6.40
CA ASN A 129 1.22 25.31 7.70
C ASN A 129 1.89 24.04 8.24
N GLU A 130 3.11 24.18 8.78
CA GLU A 130 3.87 23.07 9.35
C GLU A 130 3.17 22.53 10.61
N LEU A 131 3.01 21.21 10.68
CA LEU A 131 2.43 20.49 11.81
C LEU A 131 3.57 19.92 12.67
N GLU A 132 3.62 20.32 13.93
CA GLU A 132 4.62 19.86 14.89
C GLU A 132 4.14 18.63 15.68
N GLY A 133 5.08 17.89 16.29
CA GLY A 133 4.80 16.73 17.14
C GLY A 133 4.10 15.58 16.45
N ALA A 134 3.22 14.88 17.17
CA ALA A 134 2.34 13.86 16.60
C ALA A 134 1.24 14.53 15.76
N ALA A 135 1.17 14.19 14.48
CA ALA A 135 0.25 14.83 13.54
C ALA A 135 -0.03 13.95 12.34
N SER A 136 -1.12 14.26 11.63
CA SER A 136 -1.43 13.72 10.31
C SER A 136 -1.59 14.86 9.31
N GLY A 137 -0.97 14.74 8.15
CA GLY A 137 -1.00 15.79 7.14
C GLY A 137 -0.41 15.35 5.80
N ASN A 138 -0.17 16.32 4.93
CA ASN A 138 0.48 16.10 3.66
C ASN A 138 2.00 16.04 3.85
N LEU A 139 2.63 15.01 3.29
CA LEU A 139 4.07 14.83 3.41
C LEU A 139 4.82 15.71 2.41
N CYS A 140 5.70 16.53 2.93
CA CYS A 140 6.62 17.34 2.14
C CYS A 140 8.08 17.10 2.54
N ILE A 141 9.02 17.44 1.68
CA ILE A 141 10.45 17.46 2.01
C ILE A 141 10.93 18.91 1.97
N LYS A 142 11.55 19.34 3.07
CA LYS A 142 11.90 20.76 3.33
C LYS A 142 13.05 21.25 2.47
N HIS A 143 14.07 20.42 2.29
CA HIS A 143 15.29 20.80 1.56
C HIS A 143 15.61 19.80 0.46
N PRO A 144 16.23 20.26 -0.63
CA PRO A 144 16.68 19.37 -1.70
C PRO A 144 17.75 18.39 -1.20
N TRP A 145 17.84 17.24 -1.85
CA TRP A 145 18.82 16.19 -1.58
C TRP A 145 19.47 15.72 -2.89
N PRO A 146 20.64 15.06 -2.85
CA PRO A 146 21.39 14.71 -4.07
C PRO A 146 20.63 13.85 -5.07
N GLY A 147 19.74 12.96 -4.60
CA GLY A 147 18.94 12.07 -5.46
C GLY A 147 17.68 12.69 -6.04
N GLN A 148 17.32 13.91 -5.64
CA GLN A 148 16.10 14.56 -6.12
C GLN A 148 16.10 14.71 -7.64
N MET A 149 14.98 14.33 -8.28
CA MET A 149 14.72 14.56 -9.68
C MET A 149 14.85 16.05 -10.02
N ARG A 150 15.46 16.38 -11.15
CA ARG A 150 15.70 17.76 -11.59
C ARG A 150 14.66 18.26 -12.59
N THR A 151 14.02 17.35 -13.30
CA THR A 151 13.02 17.68 -14.33
C THR A 151 12.31 16.42 -14.81
N VAL A 152 11.22 16.60 -15.55
CA VAL A 152 10.59 15.59 -16.40
C VAL A 152 11.12 15.77 -17.81
N TYR A 153 11.51 14.70 -18.50
CA TYR A 153 12.02 14.74 -19.86
C TYR A 153 11.03 15.42 -20.80
N GLY A 154 11.48 16.50 -21.44
CA GLY A 154 10.69 17.27 -22.38
C GLY A 154 9.56 18.15 -21.78
N ASP A 155 9.38 18.13 -20.44
CA ASP A 155 8.28 18.85 -19.78
C ASP A 155 8.66 19.35 -18.38
N HIS A 156 9.51 20.38 -18.35
CA HIS A 156 9.96 20.99 -17.08
C HIS A 156 8.81 21.65 -16.31
N GLU A 157 7.86 22.23 -17.01
CA GLU A 157 6.72 22.90 -16.37
C GLU A 157 5.87 21.93 -15.57
N ARG A 158 5.62 20.75 -16.10
CA ARG A 158 4.93 19.68 -15.38
C ARG A 158 5.66 19.27 -14.09
N PHE A 159 6.99 19.22 -14.13
CA PHE A 159 7.79 18.96 -12.94
C PHE A 159 7.54 20.00 -11.84
N VAL A 160 7.60 21.30 -12.20
CA VAL A 160 7.35 22.39 -11.26
C VAL A 160 5.92 22.37 -10.74
N GLN A 161 4.95 22.21 -11.63
CA GLN A 161 3.53 22.17 -11.28
C GLN A 161 3.20 21.01 -10.34
N THR A 162 3.73 19.82 -10.59
CA THR A 162 3.39 18.63 -9.81
C THR A 162 3.99 18.66 -8.41
N TYR A 163 5.24 19.10 -8.26
CA TYR A 163 5.97 18.91 -7.01
C TYR A 163 6.22 20.18 -6.21
N PHE A 164 6.07 21.38 -6.81
CA PHE A 164 6.45 22.64 -6.17
C PHE A 164 5.38 23.75 -6.21
N SER A 165 4.26 23.54 -6.91
CA SER A 165 3.21 24.56 -7.01
C SER A 165 2.27 24.56 -5.81
N THR A 166 1.99 23.40 -5.21
CA THR A 166 1.02 23.25 -4.10
C THR A 166 1.52 23.93 -2.83
N TYR A 167 2.77 23.67 -2.44
CA TYR A 167 3.37 24.25 -1.25
C TYR A 167 4.68 24.96 -1.62
N LYS A 168 4.67 26.29 -1.59
CA LYS A 168 5.80 27.09 -2.06
C LYS A 168 7.08 26.81 -1.29
N GLY A 169 8.14 26.43 -1.99
CA GLY A 169 9.46 26.16 -1.42
C GLY A 169 9.63 24.75 -0.83
N LEU A 170 8.61 23.92 -0.91
CA LEU A 170 8.64 22.53 -0.44
C LEU A 170 8.49 21.56 -1.61
N TYR A 171 9.17 20.42 -1.54
CA TYR A 171 8.86 19.31 -2.43
C TYR A 171 7.64 18.57 -1.89
N PHE A 172 6.52 18.65 -2.60
CA PHE A 172 5.29 17.95 -2.24
C PHE A 172 5.29 16.54 -2.81
N THR A 173 5.22 15.54 -1.94
CA THR A 173 5.31 14.13 -2.36
C THR A 173 4.01 13.60 -2.97
N GLY A 174 2.89 14.27 -2.74
CA GLY A 174 1.56 13.77 -3.08
C GLY A 174 1.09 12.63 -2.18
N ASP A 175 1.80 12.34 -1.09
CA ASP A 175 1.43 11.33 -0.11
C ASP A 175 0.91 11.97 1.18
N GLY A 176 -0.13 11.37 1.75
CA GLY A 176 -0.55 11.62 3.12
C GLY A 176 0.33 10.83 4.08
N CYS A 177 0.52 11.36 5.27
CA CYS A 177 1.37 10.74 6.26
C CYS A 177 0.93 11.07 7.68
N ARG A 178 1.11 10.12 8.59
CA ARG A 178 0.96 10.31 10.02
C ARG A 178 2.33 10.19 10.70
N ARG A 179 2.63 11.07 11.62
CA ARG A 179 3.79 11.00 12.51
C ARG A 179 3.31 10.80 13.95
N ASP A 180 3.91 9.87 14.67
CA ASP A 180 3.60 9.64 16.08
C ASP A 180 4.48 10.46 17.02
N GLU A 181 4.25 10.31 18.34
CA GLU A 181 4.98 11.00 19.41
C GLU A 181 6.48 10.65 19.44
N ASP A 182 6.84 9.45 18.97
CA ASP A 182 8.24 9.01 18.86
C ASP A 182 8.92 9.51 17.59
N GLY A 183 8.21 10.26 16.72
CA GLY A 183 8.71 10.76 15.43
C GLY A 183 8.80 9.69 14.33
N TYR A 184 7.96 8.65 14.41
CA TYR A 184 7.84 7.63 13.38
C TYR A 184 6.80 8.02 12.34
N TYR A 185 7.04 7.68 11.08
CA TYR A 185 6.22 8.03 9.94
C TYR A 185 5.47 6.82 9.41
N TRP A 186 4.16 6.96 9.18
CA TRP A 186 3.29 6.03 8.45
C TRP A 186 2.76 6.73 7.21
N ILE A 187 3.02 6.17 6.05
CA ILE A 187 2.43 6.64 4.80
C ILE A 187 0.98 6.14 4.76
N THR A 188 0.03 7.08 4.69
CA THR A 188 -1.40 6.78 4.74
C THR A 188 -2.06 6.66 3.35
N GLY A 189 -1.26 6.80 2.30
CA GLY A 189 -1.67 6.70 0.91
C GLY A 189 -1.50 7.99 0.13
N ARG A 190 -1.94 8.00 -1.11
CA ARG A 190 -1.89 9.20 -1.98
C ARG A 190 -2.90 10.23 -1.51
N VAL A 191 -2.55 11.50 -1.58
CA VAL A 191 -3.46 12.62 -1.23
C VAL A 191 -4.66 12.69 -2.21
N ASP A 192 -4.46 12.32 -3.46
CA ASP A 192 -5.50 12.19 -4.48
C ASP A 192 -6.40 10.96 -4.31
N ASP A 193 -5.99 10.00 -3.47
CA ASP A 193 -6.80 8.84 -3.05
C ASP A 193 -7.47 9.03 -1.68
N VAL A 194 -7.27 10.17 -1.01
CA VAL A 194 -7.97 10.50 0.24
C VAL A 194 -9.46 10.75 -0.04
N LEU A 195 -10.30 10.04 0.69
CA LEU A 195 -11.74 10.17 0.60
C LEU A 195 -12.23 11.34 1.44
N ASN A 196 -13.20 12.08 0.91
CA ASN A 196 -13.90 13.14 1.65
C ASN A 196 -15.37 12.76 1.82
N VAL A 197 -15.68 12.04 2.88
CA VAL A 197 -17.02 11.53 3.17
C VAL A 197 -17.67 12.40 4.22
N SER A 198 -18.73 13.10 3.86
CA SER A 198 -19.46 14.01 4.76
C SER A 198 -18.54 15.02 5.47
N GLY A 199 -17.51 15.53 4.77
CA GLY A 199 -16.56 16.48 5.33
C GLY A 199 -15.40 15.87 6.13
N HIS A 200 -15.37 14.55 6.29
CA HIS A 200 -14.27 13.84 6.97
C HIS A 200 -13.30 13.25 5.96
N ARG A 201 -12.02 13.54 6.16
CA ARG A 201 -10.93 13.00 5.33
C ARG A 201 -10.48 11.64 5.87
N MET A 202 -10.53 10.62 5.02
CA MET A 202 -10.12 9.25 5.35
C MET A 202 -9.13 8.74 4.31
N GLY A 203 -8.00 8.19 4.76
CA GLY A 203 -7.04 7.54 3.89
C GLY A 203 -7.55 6.18 3.42
N THR A 204 -7.47 5.92 2.11
CA THR A 204 -7.85 4.60 1.57
C THR A 204 -7.02 3.48 2.19
N ALA A 205 -5.72 3.71 2.42
CA ALA A 205 -4.83 2.73 3.04
C ALA A 205 -5.24 2.35 4.48
N GLU A 206 -5.79 3.27 5.25
CA GLU A 206 -6.30 3.00 6.60
C GLU A 206 -7.53 2.09 6.56
N LEU A 207 -8.46 2.37 5.64
CA LEU A 207 -9.65 1.55 5.41
C LEU A 207 -9.27 0.15 4.90
N GLU A 208 -8.33 0.05 3.97
CA GLU A 208 -7.80 -1.20 3.45
C GLU A 208 -7.12 -2.02 4.55
N SER A 209 -6.34 -1.38 5.41
CA SER A 209 -5.69 -2.01 6.55
C SER A 209 -6.71 -2.56 7.54
N ALA A 210 -7.77 -1.80 7.85
CA ALA A 210 -8.83 -2.26 8.74
C ALA A 210 -9.58 -3.48 8.17
N LEU A 211 -9.83 -3.53 6.86
CA LEU A 211 -10.44 -4.71 6.21
C LEU A 211 -9.58 -5.97 6.33
N VAL A 212 -8.27 -5.83 6.14
CA VAL A 212 -7.31 -6.96 6.18
C VAL A 212 -7.07 -7.48 7.61
N LEU A 213 -7.51 -6.76 8.66
CA LEU A 213 -7.56 -7.31 10.03
C LEU A 213 -8.49 -8.51 10.17
N HIS A 214 -9.47 -8.64 9.27
CA HIS A 214 -10.39 -9.77 9.30
C HIS A 214 -9.72 -11.03 8.75
N GLU A 215 -9.75 -12.13 9.51
CA GLU A 215 -9.06 -13.40 9.19
C GLU A 215 -9.42 -13.99 7.80
N ASN A 216 -10.60 -13.67 7.28
CA ASN A 216 -11.10 -14.14 5.99
C ASN A 216 -10.68 -13.26 4.81
N VAL A 217 -10.08 -12.08 5.06
CA VAL A 217 -9.70 -11.12 4.01
C VAL A 217 -8.22 -11.25 3.66
N ALA A 218 -7.94 -11.55 2.41
CA ALA A 218 -6.59 -11.62 1.89
C ALA A 218 -6.05 -10.26 1.47
N GLU A 219 -6.89 -9.47 0.79
CA GLU A 219 -6.51 -8.20 0.22
C GLU A 219 -7.74 -7.31 0.03
N ALA A 220 -7.56 -6.01 0.12
CA ALA A 220 -8.60 -5.04 -0.15
C ALA A 220 -8.05 -3.82 -0.89
N ALA A 221 -8.89 -3.21 -1.70
CA ALA A 221 -8.65 -1.89 -2.27
C ALA A 221 -9.90 -1.03 -2.12
N VAL A 222 -9.70 0.21 -1.70
CA VAL A 222 -10.78 1.15 -1.45
C VAL A 222 -10.64 2.35 -2.38
N VAL A 223 -11.75 2.77 -2.95
CA VAL A 223 -11.83 3.99 -3.77
C VAL A 223 -13.07 4.79 -3.42
N GLY A 224 -13.03 6.09 -3.69
CA GLY A 224 -14.20 6.95 -3.63
C GLY A 224 -14.99 6.90 -4.94
N PHE A 225 -16.28 7.11 -4.83
CA PHE A 225 -17.17 7.36 -5.98
C PHE A 225 -18.16 8.48 -5.64
N PRO A 226 -18.73 9.18 -6.64
CA PRO A 226 -19.72 10.22 -6.39
C PRO A 226 -20.94 9.69 -5.65
N HIS A 227 -21.36 10.38 -4.58
CA HIS A 227 -22.51 10.02 -3.77
C HIS A 227 -23.37 11.27 -3.50
N GLU A 228 -24.67 11.22 -3.84
CA GLU A 228 -25.59 12.37 -3.81
C GLU A 228 -25.66 13.09 -2.45
N ILE A 229 -25.65 12.33 -1.34
CA ILE A 229 -25.81 12.88 0.02
C ILE A 229 -24.47 13.18 0.68
N LYS A 230 -23.48 12.29 0.51
CA LYS A 230 -22.19 12.35 1.22
C LYS A 230 -21.10 13.12 0.46
N GLY A 231 -21.37 13.53 -0.78
CA GLY A 231 -20.36 14.02 -1.74
C GLY A 231 -19.52 12.88 -2.31
N GLN A 232 -18.88 12.10 -1.47
CA GLN A 232 -18.21 10.85 -1.83
C GLN A 232 -18.75 9.68 -1.02
N GLY A 233 -19.02 8.55 -1.68
CA GLY A 233 -19.23 7.24 -1.08
C GLY A 233 -17.95 6.42 -1.04
N ILE A 234 -17.93 5.39 -0.23
CA ILE A 234 -16.81 4.47 -0.06
C ILE A 234 -17.14 3.15 -0.75
N TYR A 235 -16.31 2.78 -1.74
CA TYR A 235 -16.41 1.52 -2.46
C TYR A 235 -15.22 0.64 -2.13
N ALA A 236 -15.48 -0.55 -1.57
CA ALA A 236 -14.45 -1.51 -1.22
C ALA A 236 -14.48 -2.71 -2.17
N PHE A 237 -13.34 -3.04 -2.75
CA PHE A 237 -13.08 -4.29 -3.46
C PHE A 237 -12.34 -5.22 -2.50
N VAL A 238 -12.92 -6.38 -2.21
CA VAL A 238 -12.40 -7.30 -1.19
C VAL A 238 -12.11 -8.67 -1.80
N THR A 239 -10.88 -9.12 -1.68
CA THR A 239 -10.44 -10.47 -2.04
C THR A 239 -10.37 -11.32 -0.78
N LEU A 240 -11.08 -12.43 -0.76
CA LEU A 240 -11.10 -13.36 0.35
C LEU A 240 -9.95 -14.38 0.28
N ASN A 241 -9.62 -14.96 1.41
CA ASN A 241 -8.69 -16.09 1.48
C ASN A 241 -9.22 -17.29 0.70
N THR A 242 -8.32 -18.13 0.21
CA THR A 242 -8.67 -19.34 -0.54
C THR A 242 -9.57 -20.26 0.29
N GLY A 243 -10.70 -20.66 -0.29
CA GLY A 243 -11.69 -21.52 0.36
C GLY A 243 -12.73 -20.80 1.23
N VAL A 244 -12.67 -19.47 1.30
CA VAL A 244 -13.71 -18.65 1.98
C VAL A 244 -14.76 -18.20 0.95
N GLU A 245 -16.02 -18.46 1.26
CA GLU A 245 -17.15 -18.05 0.41
C GLU A 245 -17.69 -16.67 0.82
N PRO A 246 -18.06 -15.81 -0.14
CA PRO A 246 -18.66 -14.51 0.14
C PRO A 246 -20.09 -14.68 0.69
N THR A 247 -20.36 -14.05 1.83
CA THR A 247 -21.66 -14.07 2.46
C THR A 247 -22.12 -12.67 2.89
N ALA A 248 -23.43 -12.47 3.01
CA ALA A 248 -23.98 -11.21 3.52
C ALA A 248 -23.61 -10.95 5.00
N ASP A 249 -23.39 -12.00 5.78
CA ASP A 249 -22.99 -11.84 7.18
C ASP A 249 -21.52 -11.45 7.29
N LEU A 250 -20.64 -12.05 6.49
CA LEU A 250 -19.24 -11.61 6.40
C LEU A 250 -19.14 -10.13 5.98
N GLN A 251 -19.99 -9.68 5.03
CA GLN A 251 -20.01 -8.27 4.67
C GLN A 251 -20.37 -7.36 5.84
N LYS A 252 -21.36 -7.75 6.66
CA LYS A 252 -21.72 -6.99 7.88
C LYS A 252 -20.58 -6.97 8.90
N GLU A 253 -19.92 -8.10 9.09
CA GLU A 253 -18.75 -8.21 9.98
C GLU A 253 -17.64 -7.26 9.56
N LEU A 254 -17.31 -7.21 8.26
CA LEU A 254 -16.33 -6.28 7.71
C LEU A 254 -16.70 -4.82 7.95
N VAL A 255 -17.94 -4.44 7.71
CA VAL A 255 -18.42 -3.07 7.98
C VAL A 255 -18.33 -2.73 9.46
N GLN A 256 -18.69 -3.66 10.35
CA GLN A 256 -18.60 -3.46 11.81
C GLN A 256 -17.14 -3.34 12.26
N LEU A 257 -16.26 -4.19 11.73
CA LEU A 257 -14.83 -4.14 12.04
C LEU A 257 -14.23 -2.78 11.66
N VAL A 258 -14.46 -2.32 10.44
CA VAL A 258 -13.92 -1.03 9.98
C VAL A 258 -14.48 0.14 10.79
N ARG A 259 -15.77 0.11 11.15
CA ARG A 259 -16.36 1.13 12.03
C ARG A 259 -15.76 1.11 13.44
N LYS A 260 -15.38 -0.05 13.94
CA LYS A 260 -14.70 -0.18 15.25
C LYS A 260 -13.28 0.38 15.20
N GLU A 261 -12.53 0.06 14.15
CA GLU A 261 -11.11 0.42 14.04
C GLU A 261 -10.88 1.89 13.64
N ILE A 262 -11.70 2.42 12.72
CA ILE A 262 -11.55 3.78 12.16
C ILE A 262 -12.54 4.77 12.79
N GLY A 263 -13.77 4.32 13.02
CA GLY A 263 -14.84 5.15 13.58
C GLY A 263 -16.15 5.01 12.82
N PRO A 264 -17.27 5.53 13.39
CA PRO A 264 -18.63 5.31 12.87
C PRO A 264 -18.87 5.82 11.45
N ILE A 265 -18.09 6.80 11.00
CA ILE A 265 -18.18 7.43 9.68
C ILE A 265 -17.61 6.52 8.59
N ALA A 266 -16.67 5.66 8.94
CA ALA A 266 -16.08 4.69 8.03
C ALA A 266 -17.06 3.53 7.77
N SER A 267 -18.01 3.77 6.88
CA SER A 267 -18.99 2.78 6.46
C SER A 267 -19.00 2.67 4.95
N PHE A 268 -18.76 1.45 4.46
CA PHE A 268 -18.79 1.18 3.03
C PHE A 268 -20.21 1.28 2.48
N ASP A 269 -20.36 2.03 1.40
CA ASP A 269 -21.61 2.11 0.65
C ASP A 269 -21.76 0.87 -0.25
N VAL A 270 -20.63 0.41 -0.79
CA VAL A 270 -20.56 -0.80 -1.62
C VAL A 270 -19.37 -1.65 -1.19
N VAL A 271 -19.61 -2.95 -1.04
CA VAL A 271 -18.56 -3.97 -0.92
C VAL A 271 -18.72 -4.92 -2.10
N GLN A 272 -17.71 -4.99 -2.94
CA GLN A 272 -17.65 -5.91 -4.07
C GLN A 272 -16.64 -7.00 -3.78
N TRP A 273 -17.06 -8.23 -3.87
CA TRP A 273 -16.16 -9.38 -3.81
C TRP A 273 -15.37 -9.48 -5.10
N ALA A 274 -14.06 -9.49 -4.97
CA ALA A 274 -13.12 -9.47 -6.09
C ALA A 274 -12.28 -10.77 -6.07
N PRO A 275 -12.25 -11.54 -7.16
CA PRO A 275 -11.36 -12.71 -7.26
C PRO A 275 -9.88 -12.29 -7.21
N GLY A 276 -9.59 -11.07 -7.65
CA GLY A 276 -8.30 -10.40 -7.60
C GLY A 276 -8.43 -8.90 -7.84
N LEU A 277 -7.34 -8.16 -7.63
CA LEU A 277 -7.28 -6.73 -7.89
C LEU A 277 -6.46 -6.44 -9.15
N PRO A 278 -6.80 -5.41 -9.96
CA PRO A 278 -6.03 -5.04 -11.14
C PRO A 278 -4.67 -4.48 -10.71
N LYS A 279 -3.61 -5.21 -11.04
CA LYS A 279 -2.23 -4.88 -10.64
C LYS A 279 -1.33 -4.75 -11.86
N THR A 280 -0.37 -3.85 -11.78
CA THR A 280 0.75 -3.82 -12.73
C THR A 280 1.61 -5.08 -12.58
N ARG A 281 2.47 -5.36 -13.55
CA ARG A 281 3.45 -6.46 -13.47
C ARG A 281 4.39 -6.36 -12.26
N SER A 282 4.59 -5.15 -11.73
CA SER A 282 5.33 -4.93 -10.48
C SER A 282 4.49 -5.13 -9.21
N GLY A 283 3.20 -5.48 -9.33
CA GLY A 283 2.31 -5.75 -8.20
C GLY A 283 1.56 -4.54 -7.66
N LYS A 284 1.73 -3.34 -8.22
CA LYS A 284 1.03 -2.13 -7.77
C LYS A 284 -0.43 -2.16 -8.21
N ILE A 285 -1.35 -1.94 -7.26
CA ILE A 285 -2.80 -1.86 -7.54
C ILE A 285 -3.10 -0.61 -8.38
N MET A 286 -3.84 -0.79 -9.46
CA MET A 286 -4.24 0.28 -10.36
C MET A 286 -5.59 0.87 -9.94
N ARG A 287 -5.57 1.69 -8.86
CA ARG A 287 -6.79 2.32 -8.29
C ARG A 287 -7.57 3.15 -9.31
N ARG A 288 -6.90 3.69 -10.33
CA ARG A 288 -7.57 4.39 -11.43
C ARG A 288 -8.64 3.53 -12.10
N ILE A 289 -8.33 2.25 -12.35
CA ILE A 289 -9.27 1.29 -12.95
C ILE A 289 -10.43 1.00 -11.99
N LEU A 290 -10.11 0.72 -10.72
CA LEU A 290 -11.12 0.46 -9.68
C LEU A 290 -12.08 1.63 -9.50
N ARG A 291 -11.56 2.85 -9.55
CA ARG A 291 -12.38 4.08 -9.47
C ARG A 291 -13.36 4.16 -10.64
N LYS A 292 -12.91 3.90 -11.86
CA LYS A 292 -13.79 3.90 -13.04
C LYS A 292 -14.88 2.82 -12.98
N ILE A 293 -14.56 1.66 -12.43
CA ILE A 293 -15.56 0.62 -12.17
C ILE A 293 -16.55 1.08 -11.10
N ALA A 294 -16.11 1.66 -10.00
CA ALA A 294 -16.97 2.18 -8.94
C ALA A 294 -17.90 3.30 -9.44
N GLU A 295 -17.39 4.20 -10.28
CA GLU A 295 -18.11 5.31 -10.92
C GLU A 295 -19.06 4.85 -12.05
N ASN A 296 -19.04 3.58 -12.43
CA ASN A 296 -19.76 3.05 -13.59
C ASN A 296 -19.35 3.68 -14.93
N GLU A 297 -18.07 4.04 -15.07
CA GLU A 297 -17.51 4.68 -16.26
C GLU A 297 -16.60 3.73 -17.04
N MET A 298 -17.15 2.59 -17.48
CA MET A 298 -16.40 1.49 -18.12
C MET A 298 -15.71 1.91 -19.42
N GLU A 299 -16.30 2.81 -20.19
CA GLU A 299 -15.73 3.29 -21.45
C GLU A 299 -14.46 4.13 -21.23
N SER A 300 -14.26 4.66 -20.01
CA SER A 300 -13.12 5.53 -19.68
C SER A 300 -12.03 4.83 -18.85
N ILE A 301 -12.01 3.50 -18.79
CA ILE A 301 -10.99 2.73 -18.06
C ILE A 301 -9.58 3.01 -18.59
N GLY A 302 -9.43 3.25 -19.88
CA GLY A 302 -8.16 3.60 -20.53
C GLY A 302 -7.22 2.40 -20.70
N ASP A 303 -5.92 2.68 -20.79
CA ASP A 303 -4.91 1.66 -21.08
C ASP A 303 -4.76 0.63 -19.95
N THR A 304 -4.92 -0.65 -20.30
CA THR A 304 -4.77 -1.83 -19.42
C THR A 304 -3.53 -2.67 -19.77
N SER A 305 -2.73 -2.26 -20.75
CA SER A 305 -1.59 -3.04 -21.28
C SER A 305 -0.48 -3.31 -20.25
N THR A 306 -0.43 -2.51 -19.19
CA THR A 306 0.54 -2.65 -18.09
C THR A 306 0.10 -3.62 -17.00
N LEU A 307 -1.14 -4.13 -17.06
CA LEU A 307 -1.65 -5.10 -16.11
C LEU A 307 -0.93 -6.45 -16.23
N ALA A 308 -0.72 -7.07 -15.08
CA ALA A 308 -0.21 -8.45 -15.02
C ALA A 308 -1.23 -9.44 -15.59
N ASP A 309 -2.50 -9.24 -15.24
CA ASP A 309 -3.65 -10.00 -15.72
C ASP A 309 -4.79 -9.04 -16.07
N PRO A 310 -5.03 -8.76 -17.36
CA PRO A 310 -6.13 -7.91 -17.79
C PRO A 310 -7.53 -8.51 -17.56
N SER A 311 -7.68 -9.83 -17.45
CA SER A 311 -8.98 -10.51 -17.30
C SER A 311 -9.67 -10.15 -15.98
N VAL A 312 -8.90 -9.79 -14.96
CA VAL A 312 -9.41 -9.31 -13.66
C VAL A 312 -10.35 -8.11 -13.83
N VAL A 313 -10.11 -7.26 -14.83
CA VAL A 313 -10.97 -6.08 -15.08
C VAL A 313 -12.34 -6.52 -15.57
N ASP A 314 -12.40 -7.48 -16.48
CA ASP A 314 -13.66 -8.01 -17.01
C ASP A 314 -14.47 -8.70 -15.91
N ASP A 315 -13.79 -9.44 -15.03
CA ASP A 315 -14.43 -10.08 -13.87
C ASP A 315 -15.02 -9.03 -12.92
N LEU A 316 -14.29 -7.97 -12.61
CA LEU A 316 -14.77 -6.90 -11.74
C LEU A 316 -15.96 -6.14 -12.34
N ILE A 317 -15.95 -5.91 -13.65
CA ILE A 317 -17.07 -5.27 -14.35
C ILE A 317 -18.32 -6.18 -14.31
N SER A 318 -18.14 -7.46 -14.62
CA SER A 318 -19.24 -8.43 -14.70
C SER A 318 -19.90 -8.70 -13.34
N ASN A 319 -19.10 -8.64 -12.25
CA ASN A 319 -19.56 -8.89 -10.90
C ASN A 319 -19.85 -7.60 -10.10
N ARG A 320 -19.93 -6.46 -10.77
CA ARG A 320 -20.24 -5.20 -10.10
C ARG A 320 -21.66 -5.26 -9.50
N PRO A 321 -21.82 -5.00 -8.18
CA PRO A 321 -23.16 -4.93 -7.58
C PRO A 321 -24.04 -3.89 -8.29
N ALA A 322 -25.31 -4.24 -8.53
CA ALA A 322 -26.28 -3.28 -9.01
C ALA A 322 -26.52 -2.25 -7.90
N ASN A 323 -26.39 -0.98 -8.24
CA ASN A 323 -26.73 0.14 -7.35
C ASN A 323 -28.26 0.27 -7.23
#